data_d962758ab5ec554cd8aec5e5392bbb6c
#
_entry.id   d962758ab5ec554cd8aec5e5392bbb6c
#
_cell.length_a   1.000
_cell.length_b   1.000
_cell.length_c   1.000
_cell.angle_alpha   90.00
_cell.angle_beta   90.00
_cell.angle_gamma   90.00
#
_symmetry.space_group_name_H-M   'P 1'
#
loop_
_entity.id
_entity.type
_entity.pdbx_description
1 polymer ?
#
loop_
_entity_poly.entity_id
_entity_poly.type
_entity_poly.pdbx_seq_one_letter_code
_entity_poly.pdbx_strand_id
1 'polypeptide(L)'
;LKAYYLKDIPVHETVNFHQTFEGIKETCKEHDIDLIVMGSHGASGFKEMFIGSNTEKVVRTSEIPVLVIKNHHADFDVDDFVFASDFKNDNKETYEQAIEFAKSFNSKVHLLFVNTASKFITTEKANSRIREFIKDTDFNNYTINIYNDDSVEKGILNFSRQIDADLIGISTHGRQGIAHFFNGSISEDLVNHSQRPVVTFKI
;
A
#
# COMPACT_ATOMS: atom_id res chain seq x y z
N LEU A 1 24.66 12.00 11.73
CA LEU A 1 25.07 12.69 10.50
C LEU A 1 23.83 12.89 9.63
N LYS A 2 23.32 14.14 9.55
CA LYS A 2 22.18 14.46 8.69
C LYS A 2 22.60 14.30 7.23
N ALA A 3 21.91 13.46 6.46
CA ALA A 3 22.18 13.31 5.04
C ALA A 3 21.95 14.66 4.33
N TYR A 4 22.70 14.93 3.25
CA TYR A 4 22.68 16.21 2.54
C TYR A 4 21.27 16.62 2.09
N TYR A 5 20.48 15.66 1.62
CA TYR A 5 19.08 15.86 1.17
C TYR A 5 18.09 16.14 2.31
N LEU A 6 18.49 15.96 3.58
CA LEU A 6 17.67 16.30 4.76
C LEU A 6 18.06 17.65 5.39
N LYS A 7 18.92 18.45 4.73
CA LYS A 7 19.50 19.64 5.32
C LYS A 7 18.44 20.65 5.80
N ASP A 8 17.40 20.83 5.02
CA ASP A 8 16.34 21.81 5.27
C ASP A 8 15.04 21.17 5.80
N ILE A 9 15.08 19.86 6.10
CA ILE A 9 13.95 19.13 6.66
C ILE A 9 14.16 18.97 8.17
N PRO A 10 13.17 19.34 9.03
CA PRO A 10 13.23 19.04 10.43
C PRO A 10 13.25 17.53 10.67
N VAL A 11 14.27 17.05 11.37
CA VAL A 11 14.40 15.63 11.73
C VAL A 11 14.36 15.53 13.24
N HIS A 12 13.42 14.75 13.76
CA HIS A 12 13.28 14.46 15.18
C HIS A 12 13.73 13.02 15.45
N GLU A 13 14.72 12.84 16.30
CA GLU A 13 15.19 11.53 16.72
C GLU A 13 14.52 11.18 18.05
N THR A 14 13.88 10.02 18.12
CA THR A 14 13.21 9.54 19.32
C THR A 14 13.74 8.17 19.71
N VAL A 15 14.03 8.00 20.99
CA VAL A 15 14.39 6.71 21.58
C VAL A 15 13.32 6.31 22.58
N ASN A 16 12.59 5.24 22.29
CA ASN A 16 11.53 4.73 23.15
C ASN A 16 11.97 3.46 23.87
N PHE A 17 11.59 3.32 25.14
CA PHE A 17 11.83 2.13 25.97
C PHE A 17 10.69 1.09 25.84
N HIS A 18 9.66 1.37 25.05
CA HIS A 18 8.54 0.49 24.83
C HIS A 18 8.86 -0.61 23.81
N GLN A 19 7.97 -1.61 23.69
CA GLN A 19 8.03 -2.53 22.56
C GLN A 19 7.87 -1.71 21.27
N THR A 20 8.60 -2.08 20.22
CA THR A 20 8.71 -1.32 18.97
C THR A 20 7.37 -0.85 18.41
N PHE A 21 6.37 -1.70 18.46
CA PHE A 21 5.03 -1.36 17.91
C PHE A 21 4.33 -0.27 18.73
N GLU A 22 4.33 -0.39 20.06
CA GLU A 22 3.70 0.60 20.96
C GLU A 22 4.41 1.95 20.83
N GLY A 23 5.75 1.95 20.75
CA GLY A 23 6.53 3.17 20.55
C GLY A 23 6.20 3.87 19.23
N ILE A 24 6.06 3.12 18.11
CA ILE A 24 5.64 3.69 16.83
C ILE A 24 4.24 4.33 16.96
N LYS A 25 3.27 3.62 17.57
CA LYS A 25 1.91 4.11 17.74
C LYS A 25 1.82 5.38 18.57
N GLU A 26 2.60 5.47 19.67
CA GLU A 26 2.67 6.65 20.52
C GLU A 26 3.28 7.83 19.76
N THR A 27 4.43 7.63 19.12
CA THR A 27 5.09 8.66 18.30
C THR A 27 4.16 9.19 17.20
N CYS A 28 3.43 8.31 16.53
CA CYS A 28 2.49 8.73 15.48
C CYS A 28 1.39 9.65 16.04
N LYS A 29 0.88 9.37 17.24
CA LYS A 29 -0.15 10.19 17.87
C LYS A 29 0.39 11.54 18.39
N GLU A 30 1.62 11.56 18.90
CA GLU A 30 2.23 12.77 19.46
C GLU A 30 2.62 13.78 18.39
N HIS A 31 2.88 13.33 17.17
CA HIS A 31 3.46 14.16 16.11
C HIS A 31 2.58 14.27 14.86
N ASP A 32 1.30 13.87 14.91
CA ASP A 32 0.34 13.93 13.78
C ASP A 32 0.94 13.38 12.46
N ILE A 33 1.44 12.16 12.52
CA ILE A 33 2.15 11.51 11.40
C ILE A 33 1.16 11.07 10.32
N ASP A 34 1.43 11.43 9.07
CA ASP A 34 0.61 11.09 7.89
C ASP A 34 1.04 9.80 7.18
N LEU A 35 2.31 9.39 7.34
CA LEU A 35 2.88 8.21 6.68
C LEU A 35 3.91 7.52 7.57
N ILE A 36 3.81 6.21 7.69
CA ILE A 36 4.85 5.37 8.30
C ILE A 36 5.68 4.74 7.19
N VAL A 37 7.00 4.91 7.23
CA VAL A 37 7.91 4.22 6.30
C VAL A 37 8.71 3.17 7.06
N MET A 38 8.67 1.93 6.61
CA MET A 38 9.36 0.82 7.25
C MET A 38 10.18 0.02 6.25
N GLY A 39 11.37 -0.41 6.71
CA GLY A 39 12.10 -1.47 6.04
C GLY A 39 11.42 -2.83 6.27
N SER A 40 11.48 -3.73 5.31
CA SER A 40 10.90 -5.07 5.46
C SER A 40 11.70 -5.97 6.43
N HIS A 41 12.98 -5.68 6.64
CA HIS A 41 13.88 -6.44 7.51
C HIS A 41 14.41 -5.55 8.62
N GLY A 42 14.46 -6.10 9.85
CA GLY A 42 15.16 -5.46 10.97
C GLY A 42 16.68 -5.62 10.87
N ALA A 43 17.42 -5.05 11.82
CA ALA A 43 18.87 -5.05 11.90
C ALA A 43 19.53 -6.47 11.92
N SER A 44 18.76 -7.52 12.11
CA SER A 44 19.23 -8.92 12.15
C SER A 44 19.60 -9.53 10.79
N GLY A 45 19.29 -8.85 9.67
CA GLY A 45 19.81 -9.16 8.33
C GLY A 45 19.54 -10.56 7.79
N PHE A 46 18.60 -11.30 8.34
CA PHE A 46 18.21 -12.60 7.80
C PHE A 46 17.61 -12.43 6.40
N LYS A 47 18.21 -13.07 5.40
CA LYS A 47 17.77 -13.10 4.00
C LYS A 47 16.49 -13.94 3.79
N GLU A 48 15.60 -13.97 4.74
CA GLU A 48 14.33 -14.68 4.59
C GLU A 48 13.34 -13.83 3.82
N MET A 49 12.56 -14.47 2.97
CA MET A 49 11.55 -13.86 2.09
C MET A 49 10.38 -13.20 2.85
N PHE A 50 10.41 -13.18 4.19
CA PHE A 50 9.34 -12.70 5.05
C PHE A 50 9.68 -11.34 5.67
N ILE A 51 8.67 -10.49 5.78
CA ILE A 51 8.78 -9.22 6.51
C ILE A 51 8.98 -9.49 8.00
N GLY A 52 9.72 -8.61 8.68
CA GLY A 52 9.90 -8.69 10.12
C GLY A 52 8.56 -8.55 10.87
N SER A 53 8.43 -9.25 11.99
CA SER A 53 7.21 -9.29 12.82
C SER A 53 6.71 -7.90 13.25
N ASN A 54 7.58 -6.93 13.44
CA ASN A 54 7.20 -5.55 13.74
C ASN A 54 6.54 -4.87 12.54
N THR A 55 7.11 -5.02 11.34
CA THR A 55 6.55 -4.46 10.11
C THR A 55 5.19 -5.10 9.81
N GLU A 56 5.08 -6.42 9.91
CA GLU A 56 3.82 -7.14 9.76
C GLU A 56 2.75 -6.61 10.72
N LYS A 57 3.09 -6.47 12.01
CA LYS A 57 2.16 -5.96 13.02
C LYS A 57 1.72 -4.53 12.71
N VAL A 58 2.63 -3.64 12.29
CA VAL A 58 2.31 -2.26 11.92
C VAL A 58 1.40 -2.24 10.69
N VAL A 59 1.75 -2.93 9.59
CA VAL A 59 0.94 -3.05 8.38
C VAL A 59 -0.49 -3.52 8.69
N ARG A 60 -0.63 -4.49 9.59
CA ARG A 60 -1.94 -5.03 9.96
C ARG A 60 -2.79 -4.12 10.84
N THR A 61 -2.17 -3.29 11.68
CA THR A 61 -2.89 -2.60 12.77
C THR A 61 -2.81 -1.08 12.74
N SER A 62 -1.94 -0.50 11.89
CA SER A 62 -1.82 0.96 11.77
C SER A 62 -3.09 1.57 11.18
N GLU A 63 -3.52 2.69 11.71
CA GLU A 63 -4.57 3.55 11.13
C GLU A 63 -3.99 4.56 10.13
N ILE A 64 -2.68 4.72 10.14
CA ILE A 64 -1.92 5.58 9.24
C ILE A 64 -1.39 4.72 8.08
N PRO A 65 -1.34 5.23 6.84
CA PRO A 65 -0.72 4.54 5.73
C PRO A 65 0.70 4.06 6.05
N VAL A 66 1.02 2.84 5.61
CA VAL A 66 2.34 2.22 5.85
C VAL A 66 2.99 1.88 4.52
N LEU A 67 4.10 2.55 4.22
CA LEU A 67 4.97 2.25 3.08
C LEU A 67 6.07 1.28 3.51
N VAL A 68 6.09 0.10 2.91
CA VAL A 68 7.12 -0.92 3.16
C VAL A 68 8.09 -0.98 1.99
N ILE A 69 9.37 -0.81 2.27
CA ILE A 69 10.47 -0.81 1.29
C ILE A 69 11.40 -1.99 1.59
N LYS A 70 11.66 -2.82 0.59
CA LYS A 70 12.56 -4.00 0.74
C LYS A 70 13.97 -3.74 0.28
N ASN A 71 14.12 -3.03 -0.80
CA ASN A 71 15.39 -2.81 -1.46
C ASN A 71 15.82 -1.35 -1.31
N HIS A 72 17.10 -1.11 -1.41
CA HIS A 72 17.62 0.25 -1.46
C HIS A 72 17.24 0.87 -2.81
N HIS A 73 16.61 2.04 -2.76
CA HIS A 73 16.33 2.89 -3.91
C HIS A 73 17.19 4.15 -3.76
N ALA A 74 18.13 4.36 -4.68
CA ALA A 74 19.00 5.54 -4.64
C ALA A 74 18.19 6.82 -4.94
N ASP A 75 17.28 6.70 -5.92
CA ASP A 75 16.31 7.71 -6.30
C ASP A 75 14.93 7.06 -6.20
N PHE A 76 14.17 7.43 -5.18
CA PHE A 76 12.81 6.94 -5.01
C PHE A 76 11.85 7.90 -5.72
N ASP A 77 11.41 7.47 -6.89
CA ASP A 77 10.37 8.14 -7.66
C ASP A 77 9.21 7.17 -7.93
N VAL A 78 8.01 7.68 -8.16
CA VAL A 78 6.81 6.89 -8.37
C VAL A 78 6.06 7.44 -9.58
N ASP A 79 6.48 7.02 -10.77
CA ASP A 79 5.81 7.38 -12.02
C ASP A 79 4.53 6.56 -12.22
N ASP A 80 4.62 5.24 -12.08
CA ASP A 80 3.53 4.29 -12.29
C ASP A 80 3.10 3.62 -10.96
N PHE A 81 1.97 4.08 -10.41
CA PHE A 81 1.40 3.60 -9.16
C PHE A 81 0.20 2.68 -9.40
N VAL A 82 0.29 1.41 -9.03
CA VAL A 82 -0.83 0.46 -9.09
C VAL A 82 -1.64 0.55 -7.80
N PHE A 83 -2.89 0.99 -7.89
CA PHE A 83 -3.84 0.92 -6.78
C PHE A 83 -4.84 -0.22 -7.01
N ALA A 84 -4.71 -1.28 -6.22
CA ALA A 84 -5.56 -2.46 -6.31
C ALA A 84 -6.69 -2.42 -5.28
N SER A 85 -7.93 -2.57 -5.75
CA SER A 85 -9.13 -2.56 -4.91
C SER A 85 -10.25 -3.40 -5.53
N ASP A 86 -11.25 -3.75 -4.72
CA ASP A 86 -12.51 -4.30 -5.23
C ASP A 86 -13.52 -3.21 -5.63
N PHE A 87 -13.16 -1.94 -5.43
CA PHE A 87 -13.93 -0.74 -5.77
C PHE A 87 -15.36 -0.77 -5.22
N LYS A 88 -15.51 -1.17 -3.96
CA LYS A 88 -16.73 -1.00 -3.19
C LYS A 88 -16.69 0.30 -2.40
N ASN A 89 -17.86 0.80 -1.99
CA ASN A 89 -18.00 2.09 -1.33
C ASN A 89 -17.24 2.22 -0.01
N ASP A 90 -17.03 1.12 0.71
CA ASP A 90 -16.23 1.07 1.94
C ASP A 90 -14.73 1.35 1.72
N ASN A 91 -14.25 1.25 0.47
CA ASN A 91 -12.87 1.58 0.10
C ASN A 91 -12.67 3.04 -0.37
N LYS A 92 -13.67 3.92 -0.27
CA LYS A 92 -13.58 5.26 -0.85
C LYS A 92 -12.55 6.14 -0.13
N GLU A 93 -12.51 6.07 1.18
CA GLU A 93 -11.53 6.80 2.00
C GLU A 93 -10.08 6.38 1.69
N THR A 94 -9.82 5.08 1.57
CA THR A 94 -8.49 4.59 1.20
C THR A 94 -8.09 4.98 -0.22
N TYR A 95 -9.05 5.08 -1.12
CA TYR A 95 -8.80 5.60 -2.47
C TYR A 95 -8.41 7.08 -2.43
N GLU A 96 -9.10 7.90 -1.65
CA GLU A 96 -8.79 9.33 -1.50
C GLU A 96 -7.37 9.51 -0.93
N GLN A 97 -7.00 8.76 0.09
CA GLN A 97 -5.63 8.74 0.63
C GLN A 97 -4.60 8.31 -0.44
N ALA A 98 -4.92 7.29 -1.25
CA ALA A 98 -4.03 6.83 -2.31
C ALA A 98 -3.85 7.88 -3.42
N ILE A 99 -4.91 8.63 -3.76
CA ILE A 99 -4.83 9.72 -4.74
C ILE A 99 -4.00 10.90 -4.20
N GLU A 100 -4.17 11.28 -2.94
CA GLU A 100 -3.34 12.34 -2.34
C GLU A 100 -1.86 11.92 -2.30
N PHE A 101 -1.59 10.65 -1.97
CA PHE A 101 -0.24 10.10 -2.06
C PHE A 101 0.32 10.17 -3.49
N ALA A 102 -0.46 9.75 -4.49
CA ALA A 102 -0.06 9.79 -5.89
C ALA A 102 0.20 11.22 -6.40
N LYS A 103 -0.59 12.20 -5.97
CA LYS A 103 -0.38 13.61 -6.32
C LYS A 103 0.97 14.15 -5.84
N SER A 104 1.46 13.68 -4.68
CA SER A 104 2.75 14.11 -4.11
C SER A 104 3.94 13.73 -5.01
N PHE A 105 3.80 12.69 -5.84
CA PHE A 105 4.79 12.22 -6.82
C PHE A 105 4.42 12.56 -8.26
N ASN A 106 3.26 13.18 -8.51
CA ASN A 106 2.70 13.37 -9.84
C ASN A 106 2.50 12.05 -10.61
N SER A 107 2.23 10.98 -9.89
CA SER A 107 2.14 9.61 -10.42
C SER A 107 0.94 9.42 -11.34
N LYS A 108 1.09 8.51 -12.30
CA LYS A 108 -0.02 7.91 -13.02
C LYS A 108 -0.58 6.74 -12.22
N VAL A 109 -1.88 6.77 -11.91
CA VAL A 109 -2.52 5.73 -11.12
C VAL A 109 -3.15 4.66 -12.02
N HIS A 110 -2.73 3.42 -11.84
CA HIS A 110 -3.34 2.25 -12.48
C HIS A 110 -4.36 1.63 -11.54
N LEU A 111 -5.64 1.98 -11.70
CA LEU A 111 -6.74 1.38 -10.95
C LEU A 111 -6.89 -0.07 -11.38
N LEU A 112 -6.58 -1.01 -10.48
CA LEU A 112 -6.54 -2.43 -10.79
C LEU A 112 -7.65 -3.20 -10.07
N PHE A 113 -8.52 -3.84 -10.85
CA PHE A 113 -9.45 -4.85 -10.37
C PHE A 113 -8.95 -6.23 -10.80
N VAL A 114 -8.65 -7.09 -9.83
CA VAL A 114 -8.27 -8.48 -10.11
C VAL A 114 -9.52 -9.36 -10.09
N ASN A 115 -9.78 -10.00 -11.22
CA ASN A 115 -10.89 -10.91 -11.43
C ASN A 115 -10.41 -12.35 -11.24
N THR A 116 -11.00 -13.10 -10.32
CA THR A 116 -10.62 -14.48 -10.04
C THR A 116 -11.76 -15.44 -10.39
N ALA A 117 -11.45 -16.70 -10.66
CA ALA A 117 -12.47 -17.70 -11.02
C ALA A 117 -13.56 -17.84 -9.94
N SER A 118 -13.20 -17.72 -8.65
CA SER A 118 -14.15 -17.83 -7.53
C SER A 118 -15.06 -16.62 -7.34
N LYS A 119 -14.69 -15.45 -7.87
CA LYS A 119 -15.41 -14.17 -7.72
C LYS A 119 -15.54 -13.43 -9.03
N PHE A 120 -15.72 -14.19 -10.10
CA PHE A 120 -15.80 -13.66 -11.45
C PHE A 120 -16.97 -12.70 -11.65
N ILE A 121 -16.68 -11.54 -12.23
CA ILE A 121 -17.66 -10.63 -12.81
C ILE A 121 -17.26 -10.28 -14.24
N THR A 122 -18.23 -9.93 -15.07
CA THR A 122 -17.93 -9.54 -16.47
C THR A 122 -17.09 -8.25 -16.49
N THR A 123 -16.27 -8.09 -17.53
CA THR A 123 -15.48 -6.87 -17.76
C THR A 123 -16.36 -5.61 -17.74
N GLU A 124 -17.56 -5.67 -18.32
CA GLU A 124 -18.51 -4.57 -18.31
C GLU A 124 -18.92 -4.19 -16.87
N LYS A 125 -19.28 -5.18 -16.06
CA LYS A 125 -19.64 -4.94 -14.64
C LYS A 125 -18.48 -4.38 -13.83
N ALA A 126 -17.26 -4.88 -14.07
CA ALA A 126 -16.06 -4.37 -13.40
C ALA A 126 -15.80 -2.91 -13.79
N ASN A 127 -15.82 -2.59 -15.08
CA ASN A 127 -15.67 -1.22 -15.58
C ASN A 127 -16.74 -0.28 -15.02
N SER A 128 -18.01 -0.69 -15.02
CA SER A 128 -19.11 0.13 -14.49
C SER A 128 -18.91 0.39 -12.99
N ARG A 129 -18.47 -0.62 -12.22
CA ARG A 129 -18.18 -0.48 -10.80
C ARG A 129 -17.05 0.53 -10.55
N ILE A 130 -15.95 0.42 -11.27
CA ILE A 130 -14.80 1.33 -11.11
C ILE A 130 -15.22 2.76 -11.48
N ARG A 131 -15.91 2.96 -12.60
CA ARG A 131 -16.37 4.28 -13.04
C ARG A 131 -17.32 4.92 -12.04
N GLU A 132 -18.28 4.16 -11.50
CA GLU A 132 -19.20 4.65 -10.47
C GLU A 132 -18.43 5.00 -9.17
N PHE A 133 -17.44 4.21 -8.81
CA PHE A 133 -16.62 4.44 -7.62
C PHE A 133 -15.82 5.74 -7.71
N ILE A 134 -15.25 6.05 -8.87
CA ILE A 134 -14.40 7.24 -9.07
C ILE A 134 -15.13 8.46 -9.62
N LYS A 135 -16.45 8.40 -9.82
CA LYS A 135 -17.22 9.45 -10.52
C LYS A 135 -17.09 10.87 -9.94
N ASP A 136 -16.85 10.96 -8.63
CA ASP A 136 -16.75 12.23 -7.90
C ASP A 136 -15.27 12.66 -7.69
N THR A 137 -14.30 11.99 -8.32
CA THR A 137 -12.89 12.35 -8.17
C THR A 137 -12.46 13.41 -9.19
N ASP A 138 -11.67 14.38 -8.74
CA ASP A 138 -11.04 15.37 -9.62
C ASP A 138 -9.69 14.90 -10.20
N PHE A 139 -9.27 13.68 -9.87
CA PHE A 139 -8.01 13.12 -10.36
C PHE A 139 -8.18 12.49 -11.74
N ASN A 140 -7.39 12.92 -12.73
CA ASN A 140 -7.53 12.51 -14.12
C ASN A 140 -6.36 11.69 -14.69
N ASN A 141 -5.23 11.62 -13.95
CA ASN A 141 -4.04 10.88 -14.41
C ASN A 141 -4.13 9.39 -14.02
N TYR A 142 -5.14 8.68 -14.53
CA TYR A 142 -5.34 7.26 -14.22
C TYR A 142 -5.68 6.41 -15.43
N THR A 143 -5.52 5.09 -15.28
CA THR A 143 -6.07 4.06 -16.16
C THR A 143 -6.95 3.08 -15.41
N ILE A 144 -7.92 2.46 -16.08
CA ILE A 144 -8.74 1.38 -15.51
C ILE A 144 -8.23 0.06 -16.07
N ASN A 145 -7.92 -0.88 -15.20
CA ASN A 145 -7.34 -2.17 -15.55
C ASN A 145 -8.12 -3.30 -14.89
N ILE A 146 -8.48 -4.29 -15.67
CA ILE A 146 -9.13 -5.53 -15.22
C ILE A 146 -8.18 -6.67 -15.57
N TYR A 147 -7.69 -7.36 -14.57
CA TYR A 147 -6.72 -8.44 -14.73
C TYR A 147 -7.30 -9.75 -14.22
N ASN A 148 -7.15 -10.83 -14.98
CA ASN A 148 -7.64 -12.16 -14.59
C ASN A 148 -6.47 -12.99 -14.08
N ASP A 149 -6.61 -13.57 -12.88
CA ASP A 149 -5.59 -14.46 -12.32
C ASP A 149 -6.21 -15.48 -11.36
N ASP A 150 -5.41 -16.46 -10.92
CA ASP A 150 -5.81 -17.50 -9.96
C ASP A 150 -6.18 -16.91 -8.59
N SER A 151 -5.42 -15.90 -8.14
CA SER A 151 -5.64 -15.20 -6.88
C SER A 151 -5.46 -13.69 -7.05
N VAL A 152 -6.04 -12.92 -6.11
CA VAL A 152 -5.91 -11.46 -6.10
C VAL A 152 -4.45 -11.05 -5.95
N GLU A 153 -3.70 -11.69 -5.05
CA GLU A 153 -2.28 -11.44 -4.83
C GLU A 153 -1.46 -11.64 -6.11
N LYS A 154 -1.58 -12.82 -6.75
CA LYS A 154 -0.87 -13.11 -8.00
C LYS A 154 -1.20 -12.10 -9.08
N GLY A 155 -2.48 -11.74 -9.22
CA GLY A 155 -2.92 -10.77 -10.21
C GLY A 155 -2.31 -9.39 -10.00
N ILE A 156 -2.24 -8.92 -8.75
CA ILE A 156 -1.58 -7.66 -8.41
C ILE A 156 -0.08 -7.72 -8.76
N LEU A 157 0.62 -8.78 -8.33
CA LEU A 157 2.05 -8.92 -8.58
C LEU A 157 2.37 -9.06 -10.09
N ASN A 158 1.58 -9.86 -10.81
CA ASN A 158 1.79 -10.09 -12.24
C ASN A 158 1.49 -8.84 -13.07
N PHE A 159 0.39 -8.16 -12.78
CA PHE A 159 0.06 -6.88 -13.44
C PHE A 159 1.12 -5.82 -13.17
N SER A 160 1.51 -5.63 -11.90
CA SER A 160 2.53 -4.65 -11.53
C SER A 160 3.88 -4.93 -12.20
N ARG A 161 4.24 -6.22 -12.36
CA ARG A 161 5.43 -6.62 -13.11
C ARG A 161 5.29 -6.32 -14.60
N GLN A 162 4.13 -6.58 -15.18
CA GLN A 162 3.87 -6.39 -16.61
C GLN A 162 4.02 -4.92 -17.04
N ILE A 163 3.60 -3.97 -16.21
CA ILE A 163 3.70 -2.53 -16.51
C ILE A 163 4.95 -1.88 -15.92
N ASP A 164 5.80 -2.65 -15.26
CA ASP A 164 6.98 -2.18 -14.52
C ASP A 164 6.67 -1.10 -13.47
N ALA A 165 5.58 -1.27 -12.73
CA ALA A 165 5.13 -0.31 -11.73
C ALA A 165 6.19 -0.04 -10.65
N ASP A 166 6.26 1.20 -10.19
CA ASP A 166 7.19 1.63 -9.12
C ASP A 166 6.64 1.34 -7.73
N LEU A 167 5.32 1.41 -7.57
CA LEU A 167 4.64 1.26 -6.29
C LEU A 167 3.35 0.45 -6.43
N ILE A 168 3.05 -0.35 -5.40
CA ILE A 168 1.78 -1.03 -5.24
C ILE A 168 1.06 -0.46 -4.03
N GLY A 169 -0.17 0.00 -4.20
CA GLY A 169 -1.07 0.43 -3.13
C GLY A 169 -2.27 -0.49 -2.99
N ILE A 170 -2.62 -0.79 -1.76
CA ILE A 170 -3.78 -1.62 -1.43
C ILE A 170 -4.56 -1.06 -0.24
N SER A 171 -5.87 -1.26 -0.26
CA SER A 171 -6.72 -1.02 0.90
C SER A 171 -6.65 -2.20 1.86
N THR A 172 -6.55 -1.93 3.15
CA THR A 172 -6.60 -2.95 4.21
C THR A 172 -7.77 -2.71 5.14
N HIS A 173 -8.56 -3.75 5.40
CA HIS A 173 -9.59 -3.70 6.43
C HIS A 173 -8.96 -4.02 7.79
N GLY A 174 -9.19 -3.15 8.77
CA GLY A 174 -8.85 -3.44 10.15
C GLY A 174 -9.65 -4.63 10.73
N ARG A 175 -9.47 -4.91 12.02
CA ARG A 175 -10.05 -6.07 12.73
C ARG A 175 -11.57 -6.28 12.60
N GLN A 176 -12.34 -5.30 12.09
CA GLN A 176 -13.81 -5.34 12.01
C GLN A 176 -14.37 -5.51 10.60
N GLY A 177 -13.56 -5.43 9.55
CA GLY A 177 -14.00 -5.51 8.16
C GLY A 177 -13.89 -6.93 7.60
N ILE A 178 -15.03 -7.54 7.41
CA ILE A 178 -15.37 -8.70 6.55
C ILE A 178 -14.22 -9.68 6.24
N ALA A 179 -14.21 -10.79 6.95
CA ALA A 179 -13.30 -11.95 6.87
C ALA A 179 -13.23 -12.65 5.48
N HIS A 180 -13.66 -12.04 4.39
CA HIS A 180 -13.78 -12.69 3.09
C HIS A 180 -12.95 -12.11 1.94
N PHE A 181 -12.41 -10.89 2.05
CA PHE A 181 -11.56 -10.33 0.99
C PHE A 181 -10.11 -10.17 1.38
N PHE A 182 -9.87 -9.89 2.66
CA PHE A 182 -8.55 -9.80 3.24
C PHE A 182 -8.56 -10.49 4.61
N ASN A 183 -8.58 -11.80 4.64
CA ASN A 183 -7.91 -12.47 5.76
C ASN A 183 -6.51 -11.88 5.75
N GLY A 184 -6.02 -11.30 6.83
CA GLY A 184 -4.75 -10.59 7.00
C GLY A 184 -3.57 -11.02 6.10
N SER A 185 -3.76 -12.04 5.29
CA SER A 185 -2.84 -12.66 4.38
C SER A 185 -2.52 -11.82 3.13
N ILE A 186 -3.48 -11.16 2.45
CA ILE A 186 -3.14 -10.56 1.14
C ILE A 186 -2.20 -9.37 1.28
N SER A 187 -2.41 -8.47 2.24
CA SER A 187 -1.47 -7.37 2.49
C SER A 187 -0.13 -7.90 3.00
N GLU A 188 -0.15 -8.87 3.89
CA GLU A 188 1.05 -9.56 4.37
C GLU A 188 1.73 -10.32 3.25
N ASP A 189 0.99 -11.07 2.43
CA ASP A 189 1.51 -11.84 1.30
C ASP A 189 2.06 -10.92 0.21
N LEU A 190 1.38 -9.81 -0.12
CA LEU A 190 1.89 -8.82 -1.07
C LEU A 190 3.17 -8.16 -0.57
N VAL A 191 3.18 -7.72 0.69
CA VAL A 191 4.41 -7.16 1.29
C VAL A 191 5.50 -8.23 1.36
N ASN A 192 5.18 -9.50 1.58
CA ASN A 192 6.16 -10.58 1.59
C ASN A 192 6.73 -10.91 0.20
N HIS A 193 5.88 -10.94 -0.84
CA HIS A 193 6.28 -11.44 -2.15
C HIS A 193 6.60 -10.35 -3.17
N SER A 194 6.15 -9.10 -2.94
CA SER A 194 6.52 -7.99 -3.82
C SER A 194 7.99 -7.66 -3.68
N GLN A 195 8.65 -7.41 -4.81
CA GLN A 195 9.97 -6.78 -4.85
C GLN A 195 9.88 -5.27 -4.93
N ARG A 196 8.71 -4.75 -5.29
CA ARG A 196 8.40 -3.33 -5.32
C ARG A 196 7.96 -2.83 -3.95
N PRO A 197 8.15 -1.56 -3.64
CA PRO A 197 7.54 -0.93 -2.49
C PRO A 197 6.02 -1.17 -2.46
N VAL A 198 5.48 -1.37 -1.27
CA VAL A 198 4.03 -1.56 -1.06
C VAL A 198 3.54 -0.55 -0.04
N VAL A 199 2.51 0.22 -0.38
CA VAL A 199 1.82 1.09 0.56
C VAL A 199 0.45 0.50 0.90
N THR A 200 0.12 0.47 2.19
CA THR A 200 -1.19 0.00 2.67
C THR A 200 -1.97 1.17 3.24
N PHE A 201 -3.22 1.30 2.80
CA PHE A 201 -4.18 2.28 3.32
C PHE A 201 -5.26 1.55 4.09
N LYS A 202 -5.66 2.04 5.26
CA LYS A 202 -6.60 1.37 6.12
C LYS A 202 -7.97 2.06 6.12
N ILE A 203 -9.00 1.24 6.08
CA ILE A 203 -10.40 1.63 6.27
C ILE A 203 -10.72 1.61 7.76
#